data_68a597514a4cc0ad861480b75b5d1635
#
_entry.id   68a597514a4cc0ad861480b75b5d1635
#
_cell.length_a   1.000
_cell.length_b   1.000
_cell.length_c   1.000
_cell.angle_alpha   90.00
_cell.angle_beta   90.00
_cell.angle_gamma   90.00
#
_symmetry.space_group_name_H-M   'P 1'
#
loop_
_entity.id
_entity.type
_entity.pdbx_description
1 polymer ?
#
loop_
_entity_poly.entity_id
_entity_poly.type
_entity_poly.pdbx_seq_one_letter_code
_entity_poly.pdbx_strand_id
1 'polypeptide(L)'
;MKMKKVVSMLLVGAMTLSLAACSGGKSSGSSDDKSSSNGGSDKKSYHVIYLTPSTASQFWTYVGIGIENAMKDIEESEGITVDYEVVGPAEESQTEDYVTTFEQCIGKQPDAIVTATLAIDATVPKAQEATNAGIVLNFVNCGIGTGDDGANEDYYNEFYYCSNDTIGEMAAEAFKDAMDAKGVTSGVLGMNTNVENEALNHRIDGFRKKIAEIAPDLELTDTYYNGND
;
A
#
# COMPACT_ATOMS: atom_id res chain seq x y z
N MET A 1 -19.83 -1.19 -26.53
CA MET A 1 -18.83 -0.38 -25.81
C MET A 1 -17.47 -1.01 -25.98
N LYS A 2 -16.51 -0.30 -26.58
CA LYS A 2 -15.21 -0.88 -26.95
C LYS A 2 -14.26 -0.76 -25.76
N MET A 3 -13.85 -1.91 -25.20
CA MET A 3 -12.77 -1.99 -24.19
C MET A 3 -11.45 -1.54 -24.82
N LYS A 4 -10.89 -0.44 -24.33
CA LYS A 4 -9.53 -0.02 -24.69
C LYS A 4 -8.57 -0.81 -23.80
N LYS A 5 -7.83 -1.73 -24.42
CA LYS A 5 -6.68 -2.37 -23.80
C LYS A 5 -5.57 -1.32 -23.66
N VAL A 6 -5.25 -0.94 -22.44
CA VAL A 6 -4.06 -0.15 -22.13
C VAL A 6 -2.90 -1.16 -22.00
N VAL A 7 -2.10 -1.24 -23.03
CA VAL A 7 -0.84 -1.95 -23.01
C VAL A 7 0.19 -0.97 -22.44
N SER A 8 0.63 -1.18 -21.24
CA SER A 8 1.78 -0.48 -20.67
C SER A 8 3.04 -0.96 -21.38
N MET A 9 3.54 -0.16 -22.30
CA MET A 9 4.74 -0.42 -23.07
C MET A 9 5.92 0.12 -22.27
N LEU A 10 6.73 -0.78 -21.75
CA LEU A 10 8.05 -0.50 -21.19
C LEU A 10 8.88 0.30 -22.22
N LEU A 11 9.22 1.52 -21.87
CA LEU A 11 10.20 2.32 -22.60
C LEU A 11 11.61 1.85 -22.19
N VAL A 12 12.12 0.86 -22.89
CA VAL A 12 13.55 0.60 -22.93
C VAL A 12 14.17 1.62 -23.89
N GLY A 13 14.67 2.72 -23.35
CA GLY A 13 15.43 3.72 -24.08
C GLY A 13 16.83 3.21 -24.36
N ALA A 14 17.04 2.67 -25.54
CA ALA A 14 18.38 2.39 -26.08
C ALA A 14 19.09 3.72 -26.35
N MET A 15 20.07 4.09 -25.52
CA MET A 15 21.07 5.09 -25.88
C MET A 15 22.26 4.40 -26.48
N THR A 16 22.32 4.39 -27.83
CA THR A 16 23.47 3.99 -28.58
C THR A 16 24.33 5.18 -29.00
N LEU A 17 25.61 5.04 -28.73
CA LEU A 17 26.78 5.57 -29.47
C LEU A 17 27.03 7.08 -29.57
N SER A 18 28.12 7.46 -28.92
CA SER A 18 29.11 8.34 -29.55
C SER A 18 30.53 7.84 -29.24
N LEU A 19 31.07 7.09 -30.20
CA LEU A 19 32.49 6.83 -30.34
C LEU A 19 33.13 8.05 -30.99
N ALA A 20 33.98 8.76 -30.29
CA ALA A 20 34.96 9.65 -30.89
C ALA A 20 36.35 9.10 -30.60
N ALA A 21 36.95 8.61 -31.64
CA ALA A 21 38.35 8.20 -31.67
C ALA A 21 39.27 9.42 -31.56
N CYS A 22 40.29 9.37 -30.73
CA CYS A 22 41.53 10.10 -30.94
C CYS A 22 42.72 9.23 -30.60
N SER A 23 43.53 9.09 -31.61
CA SER A 23 44.79 8.39 -31.77
C SER A 23 45.93 9.08 -31.01
N GLY A 24 46.84 8.30 -30.44
CA GLY A 24 48.28 8.58 -30.51
C GLY A 24 48.94 9.02 -29.20
N GLY A 25 49.91 8.20 -28.71
CA GLY A 25 50.98 8.67 -27.81
C GLY A 25 51.38 7.66 -26.72
N LYS A 26 52.45 6.90 -26.99
CA LYS A 26 53.17 6.08 -25.99
C LYS A 26 53.79 6.94 -24.91
N SER A 27 53.59 6.60 -23.62
CA SER A 27 54.66 6.65 -22.62
C SER A 27 54.28 5.83 -21.38
N SER A 28 55.24 5.05 -20.90
CA SER A 28 55.23 4.17 -19.74
C SER A 28 55.14 4.92 -18.44
N GLY A 29 54.31 4.44 -17.47
CA GLY A 29 54.28 4.93 -16.11
C GLY A 29 53.22 4.16 -15.33
N SER A 30 53.67 3.23 -14.49
CA SER A 30 52.87 2.51 -13.51
C SER A 30 52.24 3.44 -12.49
N SER A 31 50.93 3.43 -12.33
CA SER A 31 50.25 3.85 -11.11
C SER A 31 48.82 3.30 -11.16
N ASP A 32 48.47 2.54 -10.18
CA ASP A 32 47.13 2.01 -9.95
C ASP A 32 46.11 3.14 -9.73
N ASP A 33 45.40 3.53 -10.76
CA ASP A 33 44.20 4.33 -10.67
C ASP A 33 42.99 3.41 -10.94
N LYS A 34 42.28 3.09 -9.86
CA LYS A 34 40.93 2.54 -9.94
C LYS A 34 40.04 3.56 -10.63
N SER A 35 40.00 3.47 -11.95
CA SER A 35 38.96 4.14 -12.74
C SER A 35 37.64 3.51 -12.36
N SER A 36 36.85 4.26 -11.56
CA SER A 36 35.45 4.00 -11.31
C SER A 36 34.72 4.10 -12.68
N SER A 37 34.61 2.99 -13.35
CA SER A 37 33.69 2.87 -14.48
C SER A 37 32.28 2.92 -13.88
N ASN A 38 31.61 4.03 -14.09
CA ASN A 38 30.19 4.21 -13.85
C ASN A 38 29.39 3.40 -14.90
N GLY A 39 29.52 2.08 -14.84
CA GLY A 39 28.62 1.14 -15.46
C GLY A 39 27.53 0.87 -14.46
N GLY A 40 26.28 1.19 -14.79
CA GLY A 40 25.15 0.80 -13.96
C GLY A 40 25.26 -0.71 -13.71
N SER A 41 25.70 -1.07 -12.50
CA SER A 41 25.66 -2.44 -12.02
C SER A 41 24.19 -2.74 -11.84
N ASP A 42 23.64 -3.64 -12.62
CA ASP A 42 22.29 -4.15 -12.36
C ASP A 42 22.26 -4.65 -10.90
N LYS A 43 21.52 -3.94 -10.05
CA LYS A 43 21.39 -4.28 -8.66
C LYS A 43 20.70 -5.64 -8.59
N LYS A 44 21.36 -6.64 -8.00
CA LYS A 44 20.85 -8.01 -7.92
C LYS A 44 20.25 -8.37 -6.55
N SER A 45 20.30 -7.45 -5.60
CA SER A 45 19.75 -7.67 -4.27
C SER A 45 19.00 -6.43 -3.82
N TYR A 46 17.78 -6.62 -3.32
CA TYR A 46 16.89 -5.57 -2.86
C TYR A 46 16.46 -5.84 -1.43
N HIS A 47 16.34 -4.79 -0.61
CA HIS A 47 15.80 -4.86 0.73
C HIS A 47 14.39 -4.29 0.72
N VAL A 48 13.39 -5.11 1.06
CA VAL A 48 11.97 -4.75 1.08
C VAL A 48 11.40 -4.98 2.47
N ILE A 49 10.79 -3.95 3.04
CA ILE A 49 10.14 -4.03 4.35
C ILE A 49 8.62 -3.98 4.18
N TYR A 50 7.92 -4.94 4.75
CA TYR A 50 6.50 -4.84 5.00
C TYR A 50 6.27 -4.33 6.42
N LEU A 51 5.90 -3.04 6.53
CA LEU A 51 5.44 -2.45 7.78
C LEU A 51 3.96 -2.78 7.95
N THR A 52 3.68 -3.85 8.69
CA THR A 52 2.31 -4.29 8.91
C THR A 52 1.60 -3.44 9.98
N PRO A 53 0.30 -3.12 9.83
CA PRO A 53 -0.50 -2.47 10.87
C PRO A 53 -0.66 -3.29 12.15
N SER A 54 -0.59 -4.62 12.05
CA SER A 54 -0.63 -5.51 13.21
C SER A 54 0.03 -6.84 12.91
N THR A 55 0.91 -7.27 13.81
CA THR A 55 1.55 -8.59 13.73
C THR A 55 0.67 -9.70 14.31
N ALA A 56 -0.34 -9.39 15.12
CA ALA A 56 -1.29 -10.35 15.68
C ALA A 56 -2.52 -10.58 14.76
N SER A 57 -2.79 -9.68 13.82
CA SER A 57 -3.95 -9.78 12.94
C SER A 57 -3.76 -10.82 11.84
N GLN A 58 -4.71 -11.76 11.74
CA GLN A 58 -4.73 -12.76 10.67
C GLN A 58 -4.88 -12.11 9.28
N PHE A 59 -5.65 -11.03 9.17
CA PHE A 59 -5.82 -10.30 7.91
C PHE A 59 -4.47 -9.79 7.38
N TRP A 60 -3.71 -9.09 8.22
CA TRP A 60 -2.40 -8.55 7.84
C TRP A 60 -1.36 -9.64 7.62
N THR A 61 -1.49 -10.78 8.30
CA THR A 61 -0.67 -11.97 8.02
C THR A 61 -0.90 -12.48 6.59
N TYR A 62 -2.15 -12.55 6.11
CA TYR A 62 -2.44 -12.95 4.73
C TYR A 62 -1.94 -11.95 3.70
N VAL A 63 -2.00 -10.65 3.99
CA VAL A 63 -1.39 -9.63 3.14
C VAL A 63 0.13 -9.86 3.04
N GLY A 64 0.80 -10.09 4.17
CA GLY A 64 2.24 -10.38 4.21
C GLY A 64 2.63 -11.62 3.41
N ILE A 65 1.85 -12.71 3.50
CA ILE A 65 2.06 -13.92 2.69
C ILE A 65 1.93 -13.62 1.19
N GLY A 66 0.95 -12.79 0.80
CA GLY A 66 0.79 -12.36 -0.59
C GLY A 66 2.00 -11.59 -1.12
N ILE A 67 2.53 -10.67 -0.31
CA ILE A 67 3.74 -9.90 -0.62
C ILE A 67 4.95 -10.84 -0.74
N GLU A 68 5.15 -11.74 0.23
CA GLU A 68 6.26 -12.70 0.22
C GLU A 68 6.24 -13.61 -1.02
N ASN A 69 5.06 -14.09 -1.41
CA ASN A 69 4.92 -14.89 -2.62
C ASN A 69 5.27 -14.10 -3.88
N ALA A 70 4.81 -12.84 -3.98
CA ALA A 70 5.17 -11.97 -5.10
C ALA A 70 6.69 -11.70 -5.16
N MET A 71 7.38 -11.55 -4.01
CA MET A 71 8.84 -11.41 -4.00
C MET A 71 9.54 -12.67 -4.51
N LYS A 72 9.07 -13.87 -4.12
CA LYS A 72 9.61 -15.15 -4.63
C LYS A 72 9.43 -15.29 -6.15
N ASP A 73 8.25 -14.93 -6.66
CA ASP A 73 7.97 -14.97 -8.10
C ASP A 73 8.91 -14.02 -8.88
N ILE A 74 9.20 -12.84 -8.32
CA ILE A 74 10.13 -11.87 -8.92
C ILE A 74 11.57 -12.38 -8.83
N GLU A 75 11.99 -12.96 -7.71
CA GLU A 75 13.33 -13.57 -7.58
C GLU A 75 13.56 -14.64 -8.65
N GLU A 76 12.56 -15.50 -8.88
CA GLU A 76 12.65 -16.57 -9.88
C GLU A 76 12.64 -16.04 -11.31
N SER A 77 11.79 -15.02 -11.60
CA SER A 77 11.64 -14.51 -12.97
C SER A 77 12.78 -13.59 -13.41
N GLU A 78 13.31 -12.77 -12.49
CA GLU A 78 14.30 -11.74 -12.79
C GLU A 78 15.74 -12.15 -12.39
N GLY A 79 15.89 -13.23 -11.64
CA GLY A 79 17.20 -13.70 -11.15
C GLY A 79 17.86 -12.74 -10.16
N ILE A 80 17.04 -12.10 -9.33
CA ILE A 80 17.46 -11.18 -8.26
C ILE A 80 17.29 -11.86 -6.90
N THR A 81 17.72 -11.21 -5.84
CA THR A 81 17.48 -11.62 -4.44
C THR A 81 16.72 -10.52 -3.72
N VAL A 82 15.72 -10.88 -2.94
CA VAL A 82 14.96 -9.94 -2.10
C VAL A 82 15.14 -10.32 -0.63
N ASP A 83 15.75 -9.40 0.13
CA ASP A 83 15.76 -9.46 1.59
C ASP A 83 14.45 -8.89 2.10
N TYR A 84 13.52 -9.76 2.49
CA TYR A 84 12.17 -9.39 2.89
C TYR A 84 12.02 -9.43 4.41
N GLU A 85 11.63 -8.29 4.98
CA GLU A 85 11.43 -8.12 6.43
C GLU A 85 9.98 -7.73 6.72
N VAL A 86 9.38 -8.31 7.77
CA VAL A 86 8.06 -7.92 8.28
C VAL A 86 8.23 -7.33 9.67
N VAL A 87 7.75 -6.11 9.88
CA VAL A 87 7.77 -5.40 11.16
C VAL A 87 6.47 -4.66 11.38
N GLY A 88 6.16 -4.34 12.63
CA GLY A 88 4.96 -3.54 12.97
C GLY A 88 4.56 -3.72 14.42
N PRO A 89 3.56 -2.97 14.88
CA PRO A 89 2.99 -3.12 16.22
C PRO A 89 2.25 -4.47 16.37
N ALA A 90 1.94 -4.85 17.60
CA ALA A 90 1.14 -6.04 17.85
C ALA A 90 -0.33 -5.82 17.42
N GLU A 91 -0.88 -4.66 17.71
CA GLU A 91 -2.29 -4.32 17.50
C GLU A 91 -2.46 -3.03 16.68
N GLU A 92 -3.53 -2.95 15.87
CA GLU A 92 -3.84 -1.76 15.06
C GLU A 92 -4.11 -0.49 15.90
N SER A 93 -4.51 -0.65 17.16
CA SER A 93 -4.70 0.48 18.09
C SER A 93 -3.40 1.17 18.52
N GLN A 94 -2.23 0.54 18.28
CA GLN A 94 -0.92 1.05 18.66
C GLN A 94 -0.33 2.01 17.61
N THR A 95 -1.02 3.09 17.35
CA THR A 95 -0.66 4.07 16.30
C THR A 95 0.72 4.70 16.52
N GLU A 96 1.07 5.02 17.78
CA GLU A 96 2.38 5.63 18.11
C GLU A 96 3.53 4.64 17.82
N ASP A 97 3.34 3.36 18.15
CA ASP A 97 4.32 2.31 17.88
C ASP A 97 4.48 2.10 16.36
N TYR A 98 3.37 2.16 15.60
CA TYR A 98 3.40 2.10 14.14
C TYR A 98 4.23 3.24 13.54
N VAL A 99 3.97 4.49 13.95
CA VAL A 99 4.72 5.66 13.43
C VAL A 99 6.20 5.58 13.79
N THR A 100 6.51 5.16 15.02
CA THR A 100 7.89 4.96 15.47
C THR A 100 8.59 3.86 14.65
N THR A 101 7.89 2.76 14.38
CA THR A 101 8.42 1.67 13.55
C THR A 101 8.61 2.12 12.11
N PHE A 102 7.71 2.94 11.55
CA PHE A 102 7.89 3.51 10.22
C PHE A 102 9.17 4.36 10.12
N GLU A 103 9.41 5.22 11.11
CA GLU A 103 10.65 6.00 11.19
C GLU A 103 11.90 5.10 11.23
N GLN A 104 11.85 4.02 12.00
CA GLN A 104 12.94 3.04 12.04
C GLN A 104 13.15 2.34 10.69
N CYS A 105 12.05 2.02 9.96
CA CYS A 105 12.13 1.46 8.62
C CYS A 105 12.80 2.42 7.65
N ILE A 106 12.43 3.71 7.66
CA ILE A 106 13.07 4.74 6.84
C ILE A 106 14.58 4.84 7.18
N GLY A 107 14.91 4.81 8.47
CA GLY A 107 16.30 4.84 8.94
C GLY A 107 17.17 3.67 8.46
N LYS A 108 16.58 2.53 8.13
CA LYS A 108 17.28 1.39 7.52
C LYS A 108 17.63 1.58 6.05
N GLN A 109 17.08 2.60 5.39
CA GLN A 109 17.28 2.89 3.97
C GLN A 109 16.99 1.68 3.06
N PRO A 110 15.80 1.02 3.17
CA PRO A 110 15.46 -0.07 2.28
C PRO A 110 15.21 0.44 0.85
N ASP A 111 15.14 -0.47 -0.11
CA ASP A 111 14.75 -0.13 -1.48
C ASP A 111 13.25 0.16 -1.58
N ALA A 112 12.44 -0.57 -0.81
CA ALA A 112 11.00 -0.38 -0.78
C ALA A 112 10.40 -0.64 0.61
N ILE A 113 9.31 0.09 0.88
CA ILE A 113 8.42 -0.17 2.01
C ILE A 113 7.01 -0.39 1.46
N VAL A 114 6.38 -1.48 1.88
CA VAL A 114 4.95 -1.73 1.68
C VAL A 114 4.26 -1.58 3.01
N THR A 115 3.16 -0.82 3.07
CA THR A 115 2.46 -0.59 4.34
C THR A 115 0.97 -0.29 4.13
N ALA A 116 0.23 -0.17 5.22
CA ALA A 116 -1.11 0.39 5.28
C ALA A 116 -1.17 1.37 6.45
N THR A 117 -1.86 2.49 6.30
CA THR A 117 -1.91 3.50 7.36
C THR A 117 -2.82 3.10 8.51
N LEU A 118 -2.43 3.46 9.73
CA LEU A 118 -3.29 3.43 10.92
C LEU A 118 -3.81 4.82 11.31
N ALA A 119 -3.10 5.89 10.90
CA ALA A 119 -3.51 7.27 11.16
C ALA A 119 -2.94 8.17 10.06
N ILE A 120 -3.80 8.74 9.24
CA ILE A 120 -3.43 9.53 8.06
C ILE A 120 -2.51 10.68 8.43
N ASP A 121 -2.93 11.54 9.36
CA ASP A 121 -2.20 12.76 9.75
C ASP A 121 -0.77 12.47 10.25
N ALA A 122 -0.58 11.34 10.94
CA ALA A 122 0.73 10.92 11.44
C ALA A 122 1.57 10.20 10.38
N THR A 123 0.93 9.56 9.41
CA THR A 123 1.59 8.78 8.35
C THR A 123 2.06 9.66 7.19
N VAL A 124 1.31 10.70 6.80
CA VAL A 124 1.66 11.60 5.69
C VAL A 124 3.07 12.18 5.80
N PRO A 125 3.51 12.75 6.94
CA PRO A 125 4.88 13.24 7.06
C PRO A 125 5.94 12.15 6.88
N LYS A 126 5.67 10.92 7.32
CA LYS A 126 6.58 9.79 7.18
C LYS A 126 6.62 9.26 5.75
N ALA A 127 5.50 9.26 5.05
CA ALA A 127 5.45 8.94 3.62
C ALA A 127 6.30 9.94 2.81
N GLN A 128 6.16 11.22 3.09
CA GLN A 128 6.98 12.26 2.47
C GLN A 128 8.48 12.10 2.78
N GLU A 129 8.83 11.73 4.02
CA GLU A 129 10.21 11.46 4.42
C GLU A 129 10.79 10.27 3.66
N ALA A 130 10.05 9.15 3.56
CA ALA A 130 10.45 7.96 2.83
C ALA A 130 10.68 8.25 1.33
N THR A 131 9.74 8.94 0.68
CA THR A 131 9.84 9.29 -0.75
C THR A 131 11.01 10.24 -1.01
N ASN A 132 11.23 11.25 -0.14
CA ASN A 132 12.37 12.16 -0.24
C ASN A 132 13.72 11.45 -0.04
N ALA A 133 13.73 10.35 0.73
CA ALA A 133 14.90 9.48 0.88
C ALA A 133 15.14 8.56 -0.34
N GLY A 134 14.25 8.56 -1.33
CA GLY A 134 14.32 7.72 -2.52
C GLY A 134 13.84 6.28 -2.31
N ILE A 135 13.13 6.03 -1.22
CA ILE A 135 12.53 4.72 -0.91
C ILE A 135 11.24 4.58 -1.72
N VAL A 136 11.05 3.47 -2.42
CA VAL A 136 9.78 3.14 -3.08
C VAL A 136 8.75 2.82 -2.00
N LEU A 137 7.69 3.61 -1.93
CA LEU A 137 6.63 3.45 -0.93
C LEU A 137 5.32 3.06 -1.60
N ASN A 138 4.75 1.93 -1.18
CA ASN A 138 3.46 1.46 -1.66
C ASN A 138 2.49 1.24 -0.49
N PHE A 139 1.23 1.65 -0.70
CA PHE A 139 0.16 1.38 0.25
C PHE A 139 -0.71 0.21 -0.21
N VAL A 140 -1.22 -0.56 0.76
CA VAL A 140 -2.18 -1.64 0.55
C VAL A 140 -3.37 -1.49 1.49
N ASN A 141 -4.58 -1.68 1.01
CA ASN A 141 -5.83 -1.61 1.76
C ASN A 141 -6.19 -0.21 2.30
N CYS A 142 -5.34 0.40 3.13
CA CYS A 142 -5.53 1.74 3.68
C CYS A 142 -4.40 2.66 3.23
N GLY A 143 -4.74 3.73 2.51
CA GLY A 143 -3.82 4.74 2.01
C GLY A 143 -3.71 5.95 2.94
N ILE A 144 -3.12 7.02 2.44
CA ILE A 144 -2.94 8.31 3.14
C ILE A 144 -3.79 9.44 2.52
N GLY A 145 -4.80 9.07 1.74
CA GLY A 145 -5.80 9.99 1.23
C GLY A 145 -6.96 10.21 2.21
N THR A 146 -7.91 11.05 1.82
CA THR A 146 -9.17 11.26 2.53
C THR A 146 -10.28 10.34 2.03
N GLY A 147 -9.90 9.21 1.46
CA GLY A 147 -10.76 8.23 0.85
C GLY A 147 -10.02 7.43 -0.20
N ASP A 148 -10.78 6.71 -1.02
CA ASP A 148 -10.26 5.95 -2.15
C ASP A 148 -9.86 6.87 -3.34
N ASP A 149 -9.71 8.17 -3.10
CA ASP A 149 -9.49 9.21 -4.13
C ASP A 149 -8.02 9.44 -4.48
N GLY A 150 -7.09 8.79 -3.77
CA GLY A 150 -5.65 8.92 -4.03
C GLY A 150 -5.06 10.27 -3.59
N ALA A 151 -5.66 10.97 -2.62
CA ALA A 151 -5.05 12.17 -2.06
C ALA A 151 -3.61 11.87 -1.56
N ASN A 152 -2.71 12.87 -1.64
CA ASN A 152 -1.29 12.74 -1.34
C ASN A 152 -0.50 11.78 -2.26
N GLU A 153 -0.93 11.60 -3.51
CA GLU A 153 -0.27 10.73 -4.51
C GLU A 153 1.22 11.06 -4.73
N ASP A 154 1.64 12.29 -4.47
CA ASP A 154 3.05 12.69 -4.56
C ASP A 154 3.95 12.01 -3.51
N TYR A 155 3.38 11.36 -2.49
CA TYR A 155 4.10 10.80 -1.34
C TYR A 155 4.14 9.27 -1.33
N TYR A 156 3.70 8.60 -2.39
CA TYR A 156 3.82 7.16 -2.57
C TYR A 156 3.88 6.81 -4.07
N ASN A 157 4.27 5.56 -4.37
CA ASN A 157 4.37 5.11 -5.76
C ASN A 157 3.07 4.46 -6.24
N GLU A 158 2.48 3.58 -5.43
CA GLU A 158 1.27 2.84 -5.77
C GLU A 158 0.39 2.62 -4.54
N PHE A 159 -0.94 2.60 -4.76
CA PHE A 159 -1.92 2.24 -3.75
C PHE A 159 -2.83 1.12 -4.27
N TYR A 160 -2.77 -0.02 -3.62
CA TYR A 160 -3.55 -1.22 -3.95
C TYR A 160 -4.70 -1.39 -2.96
N TYR A 161 -5.94 -1.23 -3.41
CA TYR A 161 -7.11 -1.30 -2.55
C TYR A 161 -8.33 -1.87 -3.27
N CYS A 162 -9.35 -2.24 -2.48
CA CYS A 162 -10.71 -2.47 -2.97
C CYS A 162 -11.57 -1.27 -2.58
N SER A 163 -12.49 -0.80 -3.44
CA SER A 163 -13.39 0.29 -3.08
C SER A 163 -14.20 -0.07 -1.84
N ASN A 164 -13.88 0.62 -0.73
CA ASN A 164 -14.51 0.39 0.55
C ASN A 164 -15.97 0.87 0.57
N ASP A 165 -16.30 1.93 -0.15
CA ASP A 165 -17.68 2.37 -0.35
C ASP A 165 -18.51 1.28 -1.03
N THR A 166 -17.98 0.68 -2.11
CA THR A 166 -18.65 -0.42 -2.80
C THR A 166 -18.85 -1.64 -1.91
N ILE A 167 -17.87 -1.97 -1.05
CA ILE A 167 -18.01 -3.06 -0.07
C ILE A 167 -19.16 -2.75 0.89
N GLY A 168 -19.26 -1.51 1.36
CA GLY A 168 -20.36 -1.04 2.21
C GLY A 168 -21.72 -1.13 1.50
N GLU A 169 -21.80 -0.68 0.26
CA GLU A 169 -23.03 -0.77 -0.56
C GLU A 169 -23.47 -2.24 -0.74
N MET A 170 -22.55 -3.14 -1.07
CA MET A 170 -22.83 -4.58 -1.21
C MET A 170 -23.31 -5.20 0.12
N ALA A 171 -22.75 -4.77 1.25
CA ALA A 171 -23.18 -5.23 2.57
C ALA A 171 -24.63 -4.76 2.87
N ALA A 172 -25.00 -3.55 2.47
CA ALA A 172 -26.36 -3.03 2.62
C ALA A 172 -27.36 -3.83 1.77
N GLU A 173 -26.99 -4.17 0.53
CA GLU A 173 -27.82 -5.02 -0.34
C GLU A 173 -28.05 -6.41 0.26
N ALA A 174 -26.97 -7.07 0.71
CA ALA A 174 -27.06 -8.38 1.36
C ALA A 174 -27.89 -8.33 2.65
N PHE A 175 -27.77 -7.23 3.42
CA PHE A 175 -28.58 -7.04 4.63
C PHE A 175 -30.06 -6.86 4.27
N LYS A 176 -30.38 -6.08 3.25
CA LYS A 176 -31.75 -5.90 2.75
C LYS A 176 -32.36 -7.22 2.29
N ASP A 177 -31.63 -8.03 1.54
CA ASP A 177 -32.07 -9.37 1.11
C ASP A 177 -32.38 -10.26 2.32
N ALA A 178 -31.57 -10.19 3.37
CA ALA A 178 -31.81 -10.94 4.59
C ALA A 178 -33.07 -10.44 5.37
N MET A 179 -33.33 -9.13 5.36
CA MET A 179 -34.57 -8.56 5.91
C MET A 179 -35.78 -9.07 5.15
N ASP A 180 -35.73 -9.00 3.81
CA ASP A 180 -36.84 -9.43 2.94
C ASP A 180 -37.17 -10.91 3.12
N ALA A 181 -36.14 -11.75 3.20
CA ALA A 181 -36.30 -13.19 3.45
C ALA A 181 -37.00 -13.49 4.79
N LYS A 182 -36.90 -12.56 5.75
CA LYS A 182 -37.54 -12.67 7.07
C LYS A 182 -38.86 -11.88 7.18
N GLY A 183 -39.25 -11.17 6.13
CA GLY A 183 -40.45 -10.31 6.14
C GLY A 183 -40.30 -9.08 7.06
N VAL A 184 -39.07 -8.64 7.33
CA VAL A 184 -38.78 -7.44 8.12
C VAL A 184 -38.71 -6.24 7.22
N THR A 185 -39.54 -5.24 7.46
CA THR A 185 -39.63 -4.02 6.63
C THR A 185 -39.16 -2.76 7.34
N SER A 186 -39.05 -2.77 8.67
CA SER A 186 -38.64 -1.61 9.48
C SER A 186 -38.00 -2.07 10.79
N GLY A 187 -37.32 -1.16 11.45
CA GLY A 187 -36.68 -1.42 12.76
C GLY A 187 -35.52 -0.48 13.01
N VAL A 188 -34.74 -0.80 14.03
CA VAL A 188 -33.52 -0.07 14.39
C VAL A 188 -32.31 -0.98 14.16
N LEU A 189 -31.35 -0.53 13.36
CA LEU A 189 -30.08 -1.21 13.11
C LEU A 189 -28.95 -0.54 13.89
N GLY A 190 -28.34 -1.29 14.81
CA GLY A 190 -27.14 -0.86 15.51
C GLY A 190 -25.90 -0.97 14.61
N MET A 191 -25.14 0.11 14.50
CA MET A 191 -23.88 0.15 13.77
C MET A 191 -22.71 -0.02 14.73
N ASN A 192 -21.85 -0.99 14.48
CA ASN A 192 -20.69 -1.28 15.32
C ASN A 192 -19.47 -1.61 14.44
N THR A 193 -18.31 -1.08 14.82
CA THR A 193 -17.01 -1.40 14.24
C THR A 193 -15.92 -1.37 15.31
N ASN A 194 -14.70 -1.82 14.99
CA ASN A 194 -13.65 -1.90 16.01
C ASN A 194 -12.91 -0.57 16.21
N VAL A 195 -12.34 0.01 15.16
CA VAL A 195 -11.56 1.26 15.23
C VAL A 195 -12.01 2.25 14.17
N GLU A 196 -11.71 3.51 14.40
CA GLU A 196 -11.92 4.57 13.43
C GLU A 196 -10.71 4.61 12.50
N ASN A 197 -10.88 4.12 11.27
CA ASN A 197 -9.90 4.27 10.20
C ASN A 197 -10.60 4.51 8.87
N GLU A 198 -9.84 4.96 7.88
CA GLU A 198 -10.34 5.32 6.56
C GLU A 198 -11.16 4.20 5.90
N ALA A 199 -10.61 2.99 5.81
CA ALA A 199 -11.27 1.87 5.14
C ALA A 199 -12.60 1.49 5.80
N LEU A 200 -12.66 1.50 7.14
CA LEU A 200 -13.89 1.19 7.87
C LEU A 200 -14.91 2.32 7.78
N ASN A 201 -14.48 3.59 7.82
CA ASN A 201 -15.37 4.72 7.67
C ASN A 201 -16.04 4.70 6.29
N HIS A 202 -15.29 4.48 5.20
CA HIS A 202 -15.84 4.34 3.86
C HIS A 202 -16.83 3.16 3.73
N ARG A 203 -16.56 2.02 4.36
CA ARG A 203 -17.54 0.89 4.40
C ARG A 203 -18.82 1.28 5.11
N ILE A 204 -18.71 2.01 6.22
CA ILE A 204 -19.87 2.49 6.98
C ILE A 204 -20.65 3.50 6.14
N ASP A 205 -19.98 4.45 5.49
CA ASP A 205 -20.62 5.48 4.67
C ASP A 205 -21.31 4.88 3.45
N GLY A 206 -20.65 3.97 2.73
CA GLY A 206 -21.25 3.21 1.64
C GLY A 206 -22.49 2.43 2.08
N PHE A 207 -22.41 1.74 3.24
CA PHE A 207 -23.54 1.04 3.81
C PHE A 207 -24.70 1.99 4.16
N ARG A 208 -24.42 3.08 4.88
CA ARG A 208 -25.43 4.07 5.30
C ARG A 208 -26.13 4.69 4.10
N LYS A 209 -25.38 5.09 3.11
CA LYS A 209 -25.90 5.67 1.87
C LYS A 209 -26.83 4.70 1.15
N LYS A 210 -26.37 3.47 0.95
CA LYS A 210 -27.13 2.46 0.20
C LYS A 210 -28.36 1.99 0.97
N ILE A 211 -28.25 1.72 2.27
CA ILE A 211 -29.39 1.23 3.05
C ILE A 211 -30.50 2.28 3.19
N ALA A 212 -30.14 3.57 3.26
CA ALA A 212 -31.11 4.65 3.26
C ALA A 212 -31.91 4.72 1.95
N GLU A 213 -31.32 4.32 0.82
CA GLU A 213 -31.99 4.24 -0.48
C GLU A 213 -32.93 3.04 -0.57
N ILE A 214 -32.47 1.84 -0.16
CA ILE A 214 -33.18 0.57 -0.40
C ILE A 214 -34.07 0.12 0.77
N ALA A 215 -33.89 0.69 1.98
CA ALA A 215 -34.68 0.41 3.18
C ALA A 215 -34.93 1.69 4.00
N PRO A 216 -35.66 2.68 3.45
CA PRO A 216 -35.82 4.00 4.06
C PRO A 216 -36.58 3.98 5.41
N ASP A 217 -37.31 2.91 5.72
CA ASP A 217 -38.04 2.74 6.99
C ASP A 217 -37.17 2.12 8.10
N LEU A 218 -35.86 1.91 7.83
CA LEU A 218 -34.88 1.42 8.79
C LEU A 218 -34.18 2.61 9.46
N GLU A 219 -34.25 2.67 10.79
CA GLU A 219 -33.51 3.64 11.59
C GLU A 219 -32.08 3.11 11.86
N LEU A 220 -31.06 3.93 11.59
CA LEU A 220 -29.67 3.59 11.88
C LEU A 220 -29.20 4.32 13.14
N THR A 221 -28.54 3.61 14.05
CA THR A 221 -27.85 4.27 15.18
C THR A 221 -26.60 5.00 14.68
N ASP A 222 -26.02 5.83 15.56
CA ASP A 222 -24.63 6.27 15.38
C ASP A 222 -23.71 5.06 15.41
N THR A 223 -22.51 5.22 14.78
CA THR A 223 -21.52 4.17 14.79
C THR A 223 -20.84 4.07 16.16
N TYR A 224 -20.82 2.88 16.73
CA TYR A 224 -20.09 2.57 17.94
C TYR A 224 -18.75 1.94 17.60
N TYR A 225 -17.67 2.48 18.16
CA TYR A 225 -16.30 1.97 18.00
C TYR A 225 -15.92 1.21 19.27
N ASN A 226 -15.73 -0.11 19.17
CA ASN A 226 -15.51 -0.97 20.34
C ASN A 226 -14.03 -1.19 20.71
N GLY A 227 -13.09 -0.67 19.93
CA GLY A 227 -11.65 -0.73 20.23
C GLY A 227 -11.05 -2.14 20.24
N ASN A 228 -11.72 -3.12 19.66
CA ASN A 228 -11.40 -4.56 19.73
C ASN A 228 -11.70 -5.21 21.09
N ASP A 229 -12.56 -4.60 21.93
CA ASP A 229 -13.06 -5.20 23.19
C ASP A 229 -14.18 -6.23 22.97
#